data_c6e1465bdff13f13a5cebc7044786893
#
_entry.id   c6e1465bdff13f13a5cebc7044786893
#
_cell.length_a   1.000
_cell.length_b   1.000
_cell.length_c   1.000
_cell.angle_alpha   90.00
_cell.angle_beta   90.00
_cell.angle_gamma   90.00
#
_symmetry.space_group_name_H-M   'P 1'
#
loop_
_entity.id
_entity.type
_entity.pdbx_description
1 polymer ?
#
loop_
_entity_poly.entity_id
_entity_poly.type
_entity_poly.pdbx_seq_one_letter_code
_entity_poly.pdbx_strand_id
1 'polypeptide(L)'
;MKAMRDVWGDTLVALGKANPNVLVLDADLANSTKADKFAKACPERFLQMGIAEQNFIGAAVGLASVGYIPWLSIFAVFFTHRAVDPIRMLIAQTHANVKLGAAYAGAWSGCSFSKIA
;
A
#
# COMPACT_ATOMS: atom_id res chain seq x y z
N MET A 1 10.87 -12.62 -17.84
CA MET A 1 9.95 -12.75 -16.68
C MET A 1 9.75 -11.37 -16.06
N LYS A 2 8.52 -10.92 -15.82
CA LYS A 2 8.26 -9.64 -15.10
C LYS A 2 8.49 -9.84 -13.61
N ALA A 3 9.07 -8.84 -12.93
CA ALA A 3 9.14 -8.85 -11.47
C ALA A 3 7.73 -8.67 -10.87
N MET A 4 7.46 -9.30 -9.72
CA MET A 4 6.14 -9.23 -9.04
C MET A 4 5.69 -7.78 -8.79
N ARG A 5 6.61 -6.90 -8.40
CA ARG A 5 6.30 -5.48 -8.19
C ARG A 5 5.84 -4.75 -9.46
N ASP A 6 6.37 -5.13 -10.62
CA ASP A 6 5.95 -4.54 -11.89
C ASP A 6 4.53 -4.99 -12.25
N VAL A 7 4.21 -6.27 -12.01
CA VAL A 7 2.85 -6.81 -12.18
C VAL A 7 1.89 -6.12 -11.20
N TRP A 8 2.32 -5.92 -9.95
CA TRP A 8 1.55 -5.18 -8.94
C TRP A 8 1.18 -3.77 -9.43
N GLY A 9 2.17 -2.98 -9.87
CA GLY A 9 1.93 -1.63 -10.37
C GLY A 9 1.01 -1.60 -11.61
N ASP A 10 1.20 -2.54 -12.55
CA ASP A 10 0.35 -2.65 -13.74
C ASP A 10 -1.09 -3.03 -13.37
N THR A 11 -1.26 -3.93 -12.39
CA THR A 11 -2.58 -4.36 -11.89
C THR A 11 -3.30 -3.22 -11.19
N LEU A 12 -2.62 -2.42 -10.37
CA LEU A 12 -3.21 -1.25 -9.72
C LEU A 12 -3.76 -0.27 -10.77
N VAL A 13 -3.01 -0.01 -11.85
CA VAL A 13 -3.46 0.85 -12.94
C VAL A 13 -4.72 0.28 -13.61
N ALA A 14 -4.72 -1.02 -13.89
CA ALA A 14 -5.89 -1.67 -14.50
C ALA A 14 -7.13 -1.59 -13.60
N LEU A 15 -6.97 -1.84 -12.30
CA LEU A 15 -8.04 -1.72 -11.30
C LEU A 15 -8.58 -0.29 -11.21
N GLY A 16 -7.69 0.71 -11.16
CA GLY A 16 -8.11 2.11 -11.10
C GLY A 16 -8.87 2.58 -12.34
N LYS A 17 -8.52 2.05 -13.52
CA LYS A 17 -9.26 2.33 -14.75
C LYS A 17 -10.63 1.64 -14.79
N ALA A 18 -10.72 0.44 -14.22
CA ALA A 18 -11.96 -0.33 -14.19
C ALA A 18 -12.95 0.14 -13.11
N ASN A 19 -12.47 0.72 -12.01
CA ASN A 19 -13.32 1.12 -10.89
C ASN A 19 -12.90 2.49 -10.33
N PRO A 20 -13.77 3.52 -10.41
CA PRO A 20 -13.46 4.87 -9.93
C PRO A 20 -13.30 4.97 -8.41
N ASN A 21 -13.82 4.00 -7.64
CA ASN A 21 -13.70 3.99 -6.18
C ASN A 21 -12.35 3.44 -5.69
N VAL A 22 -11.53 2.90 -6.58
CA VAL A 22 -10.18 2.44 -6.22
C VAL A 22 -9.27 3.62 -6.02
N LEU A 23 -8.68 3.70 -4.82
CA LEU A 23 -7.64 4.64 -4.42
C LEU A 23 -6.36 3.88 -4.11
N VAL A 24 -5.21 4.52 -4.31
CA VAL A 24 -3.92 3.99 -3.86
C VAL A 24 -3.28 4.96 -2.88
N LEU A 25 -2.89 4.45 -1.74
CA LEU A 25 -2.14 5.18 -0.73
C LEU A 25 -0.71 4.64 -0.66
N ASP A 26 0.24 5.54 -0.51
CA ASP A 26 1.67 5.22 -0.42
C ASP A 26 2.31 5.91 0.79
N ALA A 27 3.29 5.24 1.39
CA ALA A 27 4.06 5.75 2.53
C ALA A 27 5.53 5.96 2.14
N ASP A 28 5.75 6.79 1.11
CA ASP A 28 7.06 7.19 0.57
C ASP A 28 7.89 6.04 -0.05
N LEU A 29 7.21 5.04 -0.61
CA LEU A 29 7.84 3.87 -1.23
C LEU A 29 7.33 3.57 -2.65
N ALA A 30 6.58 4.49 -3.27
CA ALA A 30 5.91 4.28 -4.55
C ALA A 30 6.85 3.81 -5.66
N ASN A 31 8.07 4.36 -5.74
CA ASN A 31 9.05 3.95 -6.73
C ASN A 31 9.52 2.49 -6.53
N SER A 32 9.71 2.08 -5.27
CA SER A 32 10.17 0.72 -4.93
C SER A 32 9.09 -0.32 -5.14
N THR A 33 7.84 -0.01 -4.76
CA THR A 33 6.67 -0.88 -4.89
C THR A 33 6.04 -0.85 -6.27
N LYS A 34 6.41 0.12 -7.12
CA LYS A 34 5.80 0.42 -8.42
C LYS A 34 4.38 0.98 -8.35
N ALA A 35 3.94 1.47 -7.21
CA ALA A 35 2.70 2.24 -7.07
C ALA A 35 2.77 3.60 -7.79
N ASP A 36 3.97 4.09 -8.12
CA ASP A 36 4.20 5.28 -8.94
C ASP A 36 3.54 5.20 -10.34
N LYS A 37 3.32 3.98 -10.85
CA LYS A 37 2.57 3.78 -12.09
C LYS A 37 1.11 4.23 -11.94
N PHE A 38 0.49 3.92 -10.80
CA PHE A 38 -0.87 4.37 -10.50
C PHE A 38 -0.91 5.89 -10.31
N ALA A 39 0.06 6.47 -9.61
CA ALA A 39 0.17 7.92 -9.43
C ALA A 39 0.22 8.67 -10.76
N LYS A 40 0.90 8.11 -11.78
CA LYS A 40 0.97 8.69 -13.13
C LYS A 40 -0.34 8.52 -13.92
N ALA A 41 -1.03 7.40 -13.73
CA ALA A 41 -2.25 7.08 -14.48
C ALA A 41 -3.52 7.69 -13.88
N CYS A 42 -3.58 7.84 -12.56
CA CYS A 42 -4.74 8.31 -11.80
C CYS A 42 -4.29 9.23 -10.65
N PRO A 43 -3.67 10.39 -10.95
CA PRO A 43 -3.06 11.25 -9.93
C PRO A 43 -4.04 11.75 -8.87
N GLU A 44 -5.29 11.99 -9.24
CA GLU A 44 -6.38 12.44 -8.35
C GLU A 44 -6.83 11.38 -7.34
N ARG A 45 -6.39 10.13 -7.51
CA ARG A 45 -6.74 8.99 -6.65
C ARG A 45 -5.51 8.32 -6.04
N PHE A 46 -4.38 9.00 -6.10
CA PHE A 46 -3.14 8.59 -5.45
C PHE A 46 -2.84 9.53 -4.28
N LEU A 47 -2.69 8.98 -3.09
CA LEU A 47 -2.45 9.72 -1.86
C LEU A 47 -1.07 9.37 -1.31
N GLN A 48 -0.18 10.35 -1.30
CA GLN A 48 1.12 10.22 -0.64
C GLN A 48 0.97 10.62 0.82
N MET A 49 1.17 9.67 1.74
CA MET A 49 0.95 9.86 3.18
C MET A 49 2.25 10.16 3.95
N GLY A 50 3.41 10.03 3.29
CA GLY A 50 4.71 10.13 3.96
C GLY A 50 4.99 8.93 4.87
N ILE A 51 6.06 9.03 5.65
CA ILE A 51 6.48 7.97 6.59
C ILE A 51 5.65 8.08 7.88
N ALA A 52 4.39 7.66 7.83
CA ALA A 52 3.42 7.77 8.91
C ALA A 52 2.47 6.56 8.91
N GLU A 53 3.02 5.36 9.16
CA GLU A 53 2.35 4.09 8.92
C GLU A 53 1.05 3.92 9.72
N GLN A 54 0.97 4.44 10.93
CA GLN A 54 -0.27 4.35 11.73
C GLN A 54 -1.36 5.27 11.17
N ASN A 55 -1.02 6.51 10.82
CA ASN A 55 -1.94 7.45 10.18
C ASN A 55 -2.40 6.95 8.79
N PHE A 56 -1.51 6.31 8.07
CA PHE A 56 -1.75 5.65 6.78
C PHE A 56 -2.91 4.62 6.87
N ILE A 57 -2.93 3.79 7.91
CA ILE A 57 -4.02 2.84 8.17
C ILE A 57 -5.31 3.57 8.52
N GLY A 58 -5.25 4.56 9.42
CA GLY A 58 -6.43 5.32 9.83
C GLY A 58 -7.10 6.04 8.66
N ALA A 59 -6.31 6.71 7.82
CA ALA A 59 -6.79 7.37 6.61
C ALA A 59 -7.48 6.40 5.64
N ALA A 60 -6.87 5.22 5.43
CA ALA A 60 -7.45 4.19 4.56
C ALA A 60 -8.80 3.69 5.09
N VAL A 61 -8.93 3.46 6.40
CA VAL A 61 -10.20 3.03 7.01
C VAL A 61 -11.25 4.13 6.89
N GLY A 62 -10.87 5.39 7.11
CA GLY A 62 -11.77 6.53 6.90
C GLY A 62 -12.27 6.60 5.46
N LEU A 63 -11.40 6.41 4.47
CA LEU A 63 -11.80 6.36 3.05
C LEU A 63 -12.70 5.16 2.75
N ALA A 64 -12.42 3.99 3.33
CA ALA A 64 -13.27 2.82 3.15
C ALA A 64 -14.66 3.01 3.74
N SER A 65 -14.80 3.73 4.85
CA SER A 65 -16.09 4.00 5.50
C SER A 65 -17.03 4.88 4.66
N VAL A 66 -16.48 5.66 3.72
CA VAL A 66 -17.26 6.49 2.78
C VAL A 66 -17.37 5.89 1.38
N GLY A 67 -17.06 4.59 1.23
CA GLY A 67 -17.35 3.83 0.01
C GLY A 67 -16.17 3.69 -0.97
N TYR A 68 -15.00 4.19 -0.66
CA TYR A 68 -13.80 3.93 -1.46
C TYR A 68 -13.20 2.56 -1.19
N ILE A 69 -12.33 2.11 -2.10
CA ILE A 69 -11.60 0.85 -2.00
C ILE A 69 -10.09 1.17 -1.95
N PRO A 70 -9.54 1.49 -0.78
CA PRO A 70 -8.14 1.86 -0.65
C PRO A 70 -7.21 0.65 -0.76
N TRP A 71 -6.18 0.81 -1.59
CA TRP A 71 -5.06 -0.11 -1.76
C TRP A 71 -3.81 0.54 -1.20
N LEU A 72 -3.25 -0.05 -0.16
CA LEU A 72 -2.05 0.43 0.52
C LEU A 72 -0.83 -0.30 -0.03
N SER A 73 0.22 0.45 -0.36
CA SER A 73 1.42 -0.10 -0.99
C SER A 73 2.66 0.34 -0.22
N ILE A 74 3.18 -0.54 0.65
CA ILE A 74 4.43 -0.34 1.40
C ILE A 74 5.18 -1.67 1.59
N PHE A 75 6.33 -1.63 2.29
CA PHE A 75 7.04 -2.84 2.65
C PHE A 75 6.37 -3.58 3.81
N ALA A 76 6.39 -4.91 3.75
CA ALA A 76 5.78 -5.79 4.75
C ALA A 76 6.27 -5.50 6.18
N VAL A 77 7.57 -5.22 6.34
CA VAL A 77 8.17 -4.92 7.65
C VAL A 77 7.51 -3.73 8.35
N PHE A 78 7.05 -2.72 7.60
CA PHE A 78 6.41 -1.54 8.18
C PHE A 78 4.97 -1.82 8.60
N PHE A 79 4.25 -2.66 7.86
CA PHE A 79 2.94 -3.12 8.33
C PHE A 79 3.06 -3.93 9.63
N THR A 80 4.02 -4.85 9.70
CA THR A 80 4.12 -5.79 10.82
C THR A 80 4.76 -5.20 12.08
N HIS A 81 5.58 -4.15 11.96
CA HIS A 81 6.29 -3.58 13.10
C HIS A 81 5.76 -2.21 13.53
N ARG A 82 5.23 -1.40 12.59
CA ARG A 82 4.80 -0.04 12.90
C ARG A 82 3.29 0.16 12.85
N ALA A 83 2.57 -0.66 12.08
CA ALA A 83 1.15 -0.48 11.84
C ALA A 83 0.29 -1.67 12.29
N VAL A 84 0.85 -2.69 12.94
CA VAL A 84 0.09 -3.88 13.32
C VAL A 84 -1.08 -3.57 14.25
N ASP A 85 -0.90 -2.65 15.20
CA ASP A 85 -1.97 -2.29 16.13
C ASP A 85 -3.16 -1.61 15.44
N PRO A 86 -3.00 -0.54 14.66
CA PRO A 86 -4.12 0.02 13.91
C PRO A 86 -4.69 -0.94 12.85
N ILE A 87 -3.90 -1.82 12.24
CA ILE A 87 -4.43 -2.87 11.36
C ILE A 87 -5.40 -3.78 12.14
N ARG A 88 -5.00 -4.24 13.31
CA ARG A 88 -5.84 -5.07 14.16
C ARG A 88 -7.12 -4.36 14.59
N MET A 89 -6.99 -3.13 15.09
CA MET A 89 -8.10 -2.38 15.68
C MET A 89 -9.05 -1.79 14.63
N LEU A 90 -8.50 -1.24 13.54
CA LEU A 90 -9.29 -0.46 12.60
C LEU A 90 -9.68 -1.25 11.35
N ILE A 91 -8.88 -2.23 10.92
CA ILE A 91 -9.21 -3.03 9.74
C ILE A 91 -9.85 -4.35 10.15
N ALA A 92 -9.17 -5.15 10.99
CA ALA A 92 -9.62 -6.51 11.29
C ALA A 92 -10.90 -6.53 12.14
N GLN A 93 -11.00 -5.70 13.17
CA GLN A 93 -12.19 -5.67 14.03
C GLN A 93 -13.42 -5.08 13.34
N THR A 94 -13.25 -4.11 12.46
CA THR A 94 -14.36 -3.46 11.76
C THR A 94 -14.69 -4.11 10.41
N HIS A 95 -13.89 -5.09 9.98
CA HIS A 95 -13.98 -5.69 8.65
C HIS A 95 -13.90 -4.66 7.50
N ALA A 96 -13.09 -3.62 7.68
CA ALA A 96 -12.95 -2.54 6.71
C ALA A 96 -12.42 -3.06 5.35
N ASN A 97 -13.00 -2.55 4.26
CA ASN A 97 -12.63 -2.96 2.90
C ASN A 97 -11.32 -2.31 2.44
N VAL A 98 -10.23 -2.56 3.15
CA VAL A 98 -8.89 -2.05 2.87
C VAL A 98 -7.99 -3.18 2.35
N LYS A 99 -7.20 -2.91 1.33
CA LYS A 99 -6.27 -3.88 0.70
C LYS A 99 -4.83 -3.53 1.08
N LEU A 100 -4.10 -4.50 1.64
CA LEU A 100 -2.73 -4.33 2.10
C LEU A 100 -1.75 -4.98 1.11
N GLY A 101 -1.06 -4.16 0.32
CA GLY A 101 0.00 -4.58 -0.60
C GLY A 101 1.37 -4.56 0.09
N ALA A 102 1.75 -5.68 0.70
CA ALA A 102 2.97 -5.84 1.48
C ALA A 102 4.14 -6.31 0.61
N ALA A 103 4.95 -5.39 0.11
CA ALA A 103 6.12 -5.71 -0.68
C ALA A 103 7.31 -6.18 0.18
N TYR A 104 8.26 -6.88 -0.45
CA TYR A 104 9.49 -7.33 0.18
C TYR A 104 9.27 -8.22 1.43
N ALA A 105 8.31 -9.12 1.38
CA ALA A 105 7.98 -10.03 2.47
C ALA A 105 8.83 -11.32 2.48
N GLY A 106 9.65 -11.55 1.47
CA GLY A 106 10.47 -12.78 1.35
C GLY A 106 11.70 -12.77 2.20
N ALA A 107 12.20 -13.95 2.59
CA ALA A 107 13.43 -14.14 3.36
C ALA A 107 14.67 -13.51 2.66
N TRP A 108 14.69 -13.48 1.33
CA TRP A 108 15.77 -12.92 0.54
C TRP A 108 15.92 -11.40 0.68
N SER A 109 14.85 -10.67 0.95
CA SER A 109 14.91 -9.23 1.17
C SER A 109 15.55 -8.84 2.49
N GLY A 110 15.54 -9.72 3.48
CA GLY A 110 16.26 -9.54 4.75
C GLY A 110 17.77 -9.54 4.63
N CYS A 111 18.33 -10.21 3.61
CA CYS A 111 19.77 -10.25 3.38
C CYS A 111 20.37 -8.93 2.85
N SER A 112 19.56 -8.00 2.37
CA SER A 112 20.06 -6.71 1.87
C SER A 112 20.38 -5.72 2.98
N PHE A 113 19.94 -5.93 4.21
CA PHE A 113 20.23 -5.05 5.34
C PHE A 113 21.68 -5.18 5.86
N SER A 114 22.39 -6.25 5.51
CA SER A 114 23.80 -6.42 5.88
C SER A 114 24.77 -5.49 5.11
N LYS A 115 24.28 -4.70 4.16
CA LYS A 115 25.08 -3.74 3.39
C LYS A 115 24.95 -2.28 3.87
N ILE A 116 24.26 -2.04 4.99
CA ILE A 116 24.07 -0.69 5.57
C ILE A 116 24.87 -0.53 6.87
N ALA A 117 25.81 -1.43 7.12
CA ALA A 117 26.79 -1.29 8.19
C ALA A 117 28.15 -0.87 7.63
#